data_0817e83581903f75d4be4ad8ff6e3c29
#
_entry.id   0817e83581903f75d4be4ad8ff6e3c29
#
_cell.length_a   1.000
_cell.length_b   1.000
_cell.length_c   1.000
_cell.angle_alpha   90.00
_cell.angle_beta   90.00
_cell.angle_gamma   90.00
#
_symmetry.space_group_name_H-M   'P 1'
#
loop_
_entity.id
_entity.type
_entity.pdbx_description
1 polymer ?
#
loop_
_entity_poly.entity_id
_entity_poly.type
_entity_poly.pdbx_seq_one_letter_code
_entity_poly.pdbx_strand_id
1 'polypeptide(L)'
;MDMRHAAATTAILALTMTCGCRVDTHKDGENENVKVATPFGGVQVKTNDAATGTGLPVYPGAELVKKDKNSGSADVNLSFGRFQLRVKAASYTTPDSPEKVNAFYRDAMKRFGTVIECSHDQPVGTPSQTDQGLTCSDSGKHGHVDADTDSSKTELKTGSKQHQRIVAINPDGSGTKFGLVQLDLPGGLSVDASDSRQ
;
A
#
# COMPACT_ATOMS: atom_id res chain seq x y z
N MET A 1 -79.63 -19.88 -3.94
CA MET A 1 -78.68 -20.16 -5.05
C MET A 1 -77.39 -19.42 -4.71
N ASP A 2 -76.51 -20.14 -4.06
CA ASP A 2 -75.28 -19.53 -3.47
C ASP A 2 -74.11 -19.74 -4.41
N MET A 3 -73.57 -18.69 -4.86
CA MET A 3 -72.37 -18.69 -5.67
C MET A 3 -71.15 -18.32 -4.78
N ARG A 4 -70.43 -19.36 -4.33
CA ARG A 4 -69.22 -19.23 -3.52
C ARG A 4 -68.05 -18.88 -4.41
N HIS A 5 -67.56 -17.66 -4.27
CA HIS A 5 -66.32 -17.21 -4.90
C HIS A 5 -65.14 -17.70 -4.08
N ALA A 6 -64.36 -18.62 -4.65
CA ALA A 6 -63.05 -19.03 -4.12
C ALA A 6 -62.01 -17.97 -4.50
N ALA A 7 -61.59 -17.21 -3.53
CA ALA A 7 -60.43 -16.29 -3.67
C ALA A 7 -59.14 -17.09 -3.53
N ALA A 8 -58.44 -17.28 -4.66
CA ALA A 8 -57.08 -17.80 -4.66
C ALA A 8 -56.11 -16.71 -4.26
N THR A 9 -55.64 -16.73 -3.03
CA THR A 9 -54.57 -15.85 -2.52
C THR A 9 -53.22 -16.40 -2.98
N THR A 10 -52.69 -15.83 -4.05
CA THR A 10 -51.33 -16.08 -4.52
C THR A 10 -50.36 -15.33 -3.60
N ALA A 11 -49.74 -16.02 -2.66
CA ALA A 11 -48.66 -15.49 -1.86
C ALA A 11 -47.39 -15.38 -2.71
N ILE A 12 -47.08 -14.18 -3.20
CA ILE A 12 -45.81 -13.86 -3.82
C ILE A 12 -44.80 -13.69 -2.68
N LEU A 13 -44.01 -14.75 -2.45
CA LEU A 13 -42.84 -14.72 -1.57
C LEU A 13 -41.74 -13.92 -2.26
N ALA A 14 -41.72 -12.62 -2.04
CA ALA A 14 -40.61 -11.76 -2.47
C ALA A 14 -39.39 -12.09 -1.64
N LEU A 15 -38.51 -12.97 -2.18
CA LEU A 15 -37.21 -13.26 -1.65
C LEU A 15 -36.30 -12.05 -1.92
N THR A 16 -36.33 -11.05 -1.06
CA THR A 16 -35.39 -9.93 -1.10
C THR A 16 -34.03 -10.47 -0.66
N MET A 17 -33.19 -10.82 -1.65
CA MET A 17 -31.76 -11.01 -1.42
C MET A 17 -31.16 -9.65 -1.05
N THR A 18 -31.12 -9.36 0.23
CA THR A 18 -30.29 -8.26 0.76
C THR A 18 -28.83 -8.67 0.58
N CYS A 19 -28.24 -8.22 -0.51
CA CYS A 19 -26.79 -8.27 -0.71
C CYS A 19 -26.16 -7.36 0.35
N GLY A 20 -25.93 -7.92 1.54
CA GLY A 20 -25.48 -7.18 2.71
C GLY A 20 -24.00 -6.77 2.57
N CYS A 21 -23.75 -5.59 2.04
CA CYS A 21 -22.47 -4.92 2.26
C CYS A 21 -22.41 -4.48 3.72
N ARG A 22 -21.46 -5.01 4.48
CA ARG A 22 -21.21 -4.57 5.85
C ARG A 22 -20.04 -3.60 5.85
N VAL A 23 -20.29 -2.40 6.35
CA VAL A 23 -19.26 -1.37 6.56
C VAL A 23 -19.12 -1.19 8.08
N ASP A 24 -17.98 -1.57 8.62
CA ASP A 24 -17.62 -1.32 10.00
C ASP A 24 -16.56 -0.21 10.02
N THR A 25 -16.86 0.91 10.68
CA THR A 25 -15.92 2.00 10.93
C THR A 25 -15.68 2.08 12.41
N HIS A 26 -14.45 1.87 12.84
CA HIS A 26 -14.05 2.00 14.23
C HIS A 26 -13.05 3.15 14.37
N LYS A 27 -13.39 4.14 15.22
CA LYS A 27 -12.51 5.26 15.56
C LYS A 27 -12.05 5.09 17.00
N ASP A 28 -10.74 5.01 17.17
CA ASP A 28 -10.10 4.93 18.48
C ASP A 28 -9.08 6.08 18.58
N GLY A 29 -9.55 7.22 19.11
CA GLY A 29 -8.78 8.45 19.14
C GLY A 29 -8.48 9.00 17.75
N GLU A 30 -7.20 9.15 17.40
CA GLU A 30 -6.74 9.59 16.06
C GLU A 30 -6.70 8.46 15.03
N ASN A 31 -7.08 7.23 15.43
CA ASN A 31 -7.00 6.04 14.59
C ASN A 31 -8.33 5.75 13.92
N GLU A 32 -8.33 5.63 12.63
CA GLU A 32 -9.51 5.25 11.87
C GLU A 32 -9.27 3.89 11.19
N ASN A 33 -10.10 2.91 11.54
CA ASN A 33 -10.11 1.59 10.93
C ASN A 33 -11.41 1.44 10.13
N VAL A 34 -11.30 1.28 8.83
CA VAL A 34 -12.44 1.04 7.95
C VAL A 34 -12.37 -0.38 7.42
N LYS A 35 -13.42 -1.16 7.65
CA LYS A 35 -13.57 -2.49 7.10
C LYS A 35 -14.86 -2.56 6.30
N VAL A 36 -14.74 -2.85 5.01
CA VAL A 36 -15.87 -3.11 4.11
C VAL A 36 -15.83 -4.59 3.75
N ALA A 37 -16.88 -5.31 4.06
CA ALA A 37 -17.04 -6.71 3.67
C ALA A 37 -18.19 -6.82 2.66
N THR A 38 -17.93 -7.52 1.56
CA THR A 38 -18.92 -7.86 0.54
C THR A 38 -18.92 -9.37 0.31
N PRO A 39 -19.97 -9.95 -0.27
CA PRO A 39 -20.01 -11.38 -0.58
C PRO A 39 -18.88 -11.85 -1.53
N PHE A 40 -18.26 -10.93 -2.24
CA PHE A 40 -17.21 -11.20 -3.24
C PHE A 40 -15.80 -10.86 -2.77
N GLY A 41 -15.65 -10.19 -1.63
CA GLY A 41 -14.36 -9.78 -1.09
C GLY A 41 -14.46 -8.65 -0.07
N GLY A 42 -13.32 -8.13 0.38
CA GLY A 42 -13.28 -7.09 1.38
C GLY A 42 -12.13 -6.10 1.20
N VAL A 43 -12.33 -4.92 1.77
CA VAL A 43 -11.32 -3.87 1.91
C VAL A 43 -11.13 -3.60 3.39
N GLN A 44 -9.91 -3.60 3.85
CA GLN A 44 -9.56 -3.18 5.19
C GLN A 44 -8.47 -2.11 5.14
N VAL A 45 -8.73 -0.98 5.74
CA VAL A 45 -7.77 0.12 5.90
C VAL A 45 -7.57 0.38 7.39
N LYS A 46 -6.32 0.37 7.84
CA LYS A 46 -5.93 0.71 9.21
C LYS A 46 -4.89 1.81 9.17
N THR A 47 -5.03 2.83 9.99
CA THR A 47 -4.17 4.01 9.94
C THR A 47 -2.97 3.99 10.91
N ASN A 48 -2.84 3.03 11.83
CA ASN A 48 -1.77 3.07 12.85
C ASN A 48 -0.81 1.87 12.90
N ASP A 49 -1.16 0.74 12.30
CA ASP A 49 -0.31 -0.47 12.41
C ASP A 49 0.75 -0.57 11.30
N ALA A 50 0.75 0.35 10.34
CA ALA A 50 1.61 0.24 9.15
C ALA A 50 3.09 0.42 9.49
N ALA A 51 3.42 1.26 10.48
CA ALA A 51 4.81 1.52 10.87
C ALA A 51 5.55 0.25 11.30
N THR A 52 4.89 -0.62 12.06
CA THR A 52 5.44 -1.90 12.53
C THR A 52 5.29 -3.02 11.50
N GLY A 53 4.45 -2.82 10.48
CA GLY A 53 4.06 -3.86 9.55
C GLY A 53 4.88 -3.98 8.27
N THR A 54 5.75 -3.00 7.95
CA THR A 54 6.58 -3.04 6.73
C THR A 54 7.73 -4.05 6.82
N GLY A 55 8.03 -4.53 8.02
CA GLY A 55 9.19 -5.37 8.28
C GLY A 55 10.53 -4.63 8.23
N LEU A 56 10.53 -3.32 7.98
CA LEU A 56 11.72 -2.47 8.04
C LEU A 56 11.84 -1.82 9.43
N PRO A 57 13.05 -1.66 9.97
CA PRO A 57 13.23 -0.92 11.21
C PRO A 57 12.91 0.57 11.02
N VAL A 58 12.39 1.21 12.04
CA VAL A 58 12.30 2.67 12.06
C VAL A 58 13.69 3.25 12.24
N TYR A 59 14.02 4.30 11.48
CA TYR A 59 15.30 5.01 11.63
C TYR A 59 15.42 5.60 13.04
N PRO A 60 16.56 5.43 13.74
CA PRO A 60 16.73 5.95 15.08
C PRO A 60 16.45 7.46 15.17
N GLY A 61 15.60 7.85 16.13
CA GLY A 61 15.23 9.26 16.33
C GLY A 61 14.27 9.84 15.29
N ALA A 62 13.75 9.02 14.36
CA ALA A 62 12.76 9.50 13.42
C ALA A 62 11.37 9.59 14.06
N GLU A 63 10.63 10.61 13.67
CA GLU A 63 9.25 10.87 14.10
C GLU A 63 8.26 10.53 12.98
N LEU A 64 7.16 9.87 13.34
CA LEU A 64 6.08 9.59 12.39
C LEU A 64 5.43 10.90 11.94
N VAL A 65 5.31 11.12 10.64
CA VAL A 65 4.62 12.30 10.10
C VAL A 65 3.15 12.23 10.47
N LYS A 66 2.66 13.23 11.20
CA LYS A 66 1.23 13.41 11.48
C LYS A 66 0.72 14.52 10.57
N LYS A 67 -0.09 14.18 9.57
CA LYS A 67 -0.86 15.16 8.80
C LYS A 67 -2.22 15.33 9.47
N ASP A 68 -2.69 16.58 9.65
CA ASP A 68 -3.96 16.99 10.26
C ASP A 68 -5.09 15.96 10.08
N LYS A 69 -5.40 15.18 11.13
CA LYS A 69 -6.42 14.11 11.21
C LYS A 69 -6.13 12.81 10.43
N ASN A 70 -5.09 12.70 9.61
CA ASN A 70 -4.65 11.45 9.00
C ASN A 70 -3.24 11.13 9.48
N SER A 71 -3.05 9.99 10.11
CA SER A 71 -1.71 9.51 10.46
C SER A 71 -0.88 9.32 9.20
N GLY A 72 0.43 9.63 9.25
CA GLY A 72 1.36 9.38 8.15
C GLY A 72 1.62 7.89 7.87
N SER A 73 0.67 7.02 8.21
CA SER A 73 0.75 5.57 7.98
C SER A 73 -0.58 5.03 7.45
N ALA A 74 -0.50 4.03 6.59
CA ALA A 74 -1.65 3.32 6.03
C ALA A 74 -1.34 1.83 5.89
N ASP A 75 -2.26 0.97 6.33
CA ASP A 75 -2.29 -0.46 6.04
C ASP A 75 -3.56 -0.74 5.24
N VAL A 76 -3.39 -1.03 3.95
CA VAL A 76 -4.49 -1.32 3.01
C VAL A 76 -4.43 -2.78 2.63
N ASN A 77 -5.52 -3.50 2.85
CA ASN A 77 -5.67 -4.88 2.43
C ASN A 77 -6.92 -5.02 1.57
N LEU A 78 -6.74 -5.40 0.31
CA LEU A 78 -7.81 -5.68 -0.65
C LEU A 78 -7.84 -7.17 -0.96
N SER A 79 -9.02 -7.77 -0.89
CA SER A 79 -9.20 -9.21 -1.13
C SER A 79 -10.47 -9.44 -1.95
N PHE A 80 -10.33 -10.03 -3.15
CA PHE A 80 -11.41 -10.39 -4.06
C PHE A 80 -11.16 -11.78 -4.66
N GLY A 81 -11.81 -12.81 -4.15
CA GLY A 81 -11.56 -14.18 -4.57
C GLY A 81 -10.12 -14.60 -4.34
N ARG A 82 -9.37 -14.88 -5.43
CA ARG A 82 -7.92 -15.18 -5.37
C ARG A 82 -7.02 -13.95 -5.44
N PHE A 83 -7.59 -12.79 -5.66
CA PHE A 83 -6.86 -11.54 -5.71
C PHE A 83 -6.62 -11.01 -4.30
N GLN A 84 -5.36 -10.81 -3.93
CA GLN A 84 -4.97 -10.19 -2.68
C GLN A 84 -3.92 -9.13 -2.96
N LEU A 85 -4.24 -7.88 -2.63
CA LEU A 85 -3.32 -6.75 -2.63
C LEU A 85 -3.13 -6.29 -1.19
N ARG A 86 -1.88 -6.18 -0.75
CA ARG A 86 -1.53 -5.59 0.54
C ARG A 86 -0.53 -4.48 0.35
N VAL A 87 -0.85 -3.32 0.89
CA VAL A 87 0.05 -2.16 0.92
C VAL A 87 0.15 -1.69 2.36
N LYS A 88 1.36 -1.61 2.88
CA LYS A 88 1.66 -0.97 4.16
C LYS A 88 2.64 0.17 3.90
N ALA A 89 2.30 1.36 4.36
CA ALA A 89 3.12 2.55 4.18
C ALA A 89 3.16 3.37 5.46
N ALA A 90 4.33 3.92 5.77
CA ALA A 90 4.50 4.85 6.88
C ALA A 90 5.54 5.92 6.50
N SER A 91 5.24 7.18 6.81
CA SER A 91 6.11 8.32 6.52
C SER A 91 6.70 8.89 7.81
N TYR A 92 7.98 9.20 7.76
CA TYR A 92 8.77 9.71 8.88
C TYR A 92 9.56 10.95 8.50
N THR A 93 9.92 11.74 9.50
CA THR A 93 10.89 12.82 9.40
C THR A 93 12.03 12.61 10.38
N THR A 94 13.22 13.08 10.04
CA THR A 94 14.41 13.12 10.90
C THR A 94 15.26 14.35 10.59
N PRO A 95 15.98 14.94 11.58
CA PRO A 95 16.92 16.01 11.30
C PRO A 95 18.20 15.53 10.60
N ASP A 96 18.42 14.22 10.47
CA ASP A 96 19.58 13.68 9.77
C ASP A 96 19.47 13.84 8.25
N SER A 97 20.64 13.88 7.57
CA SER A 97 20.72 14.08 6.13
C SER A 97 20.22 12.86 5.34
N PRO A 98 19.75 13.05 4.08
CA PRO A 98 19.32 11.97 3.21
C PRO A 98 20.36 10.86 3.02
N GLU A 99 21.65 11.20 2.99
CA GLU A 99 22.75 10.24 2.82
C GLU A 99 22.85 9.27 4.01
N LYS A 100 22.66 9.78 5.24
CA LYS A 100 22.66 8.93 6.45
C LYS A 100 21.47 7.98 6.45
N VAL A 101 20.28 8.47 6.10
CA VAL A 101 19.06 7.67 5.99
C VAL A 101 19.22 6.61 4.90
N ASN A 102 19.77 6.98 3.74
CA ASN A 102 20.05 6.06 2.63
C ASN A 102 21.02 4.95 3.08
N ALA A 103 22.14 5.31 3.72
CA ALA A 103 23.12 4.31 4.17
C ALA A 103 22.51 3.32 5.18
N PHE A 104 21.71 3.79 6.12
CA PHE A 104 21.02 2.96 7.10
C PHE A 104 20.06 1.97 6.42
N TYR A 105 19.20 2.44 5.54
CA TYR A 105 18.22 1.56 4.90
C TYR A 105 18.83 0.66 3.84
N ARG A 106 19.88 1.09 3.15
CA ARG A 106 20.65 0.21 2.26
C ARG A 106 21.18 -1.01 3.01
N ASP A 107 21.64 -0.84 4.24
CA ASP A 107 22.09 -1.96 5.06
C ASP A 107 20.92 -2.77 5.62
N ALA A 108 19.91 -2.12 6.18
CA ALA A 108 18.76 -2.79 6.78
C ALA A 108 17.95 -3.63 5.78
N MET A 109 17.95 -3.25 4.50
CA MET A 109 17.20 -3.94 3.44
C MET A 109 17.93 -5.17 2.88
N LYS A 110 19.25 -5.30 3.07
CA LYS A 110 20.06 -6.45 2.58
C LYS A 110 19.50 -7.80 3.03
N ARG A 111 18.87 -7.85 4.21
CA ARG A 111 18.23 -9.09 4.71
C ARG A 111 17.06 -9.60 3.84
N PHE A 112 16.56 -8.78 2.94
CA PHE A 112 15.47 -9.13 2.01
C PHE A 112 15.98 -9.44 0.60
N GLY A 113 17.30 -9.38 0.36
CA GLY A 113 17.95 -9.65 -0.91
C GLY A 113 18.73 -8.45 -1.44
N THR A 114 19.04 -8.49 -2.71
CA THR A 114 19.75 -7.41 -3.42
C THR A 114 18.96 -6.12 -3.37
N VAL A 115 19.64 -5.03 -2.99
CA VAL A 115 19.06 -3.69 -2.91
C VAL A 115 19.51 -2.89 -4.12
N ILE A 116 18.55 -2.34 -4.86
CA ILE A 116 18.79 -1.38 -5.94
C ILE A 116 18.46 0.03 -5.47
N GLU A 117 19.22 1.01 -5.95
CA GLU A 117 18.95 2.43 -5.76
C GLU A 117 18.44 3.03 -7.05
N CYS A 118 17.38 3.81 -6.94
CA CYS A 118 16.70 4.42 -8.06
C CYS A 118 16.59 5.93 -7.86
N SER A 119 16.75 6.68 -8.92
CA SER A 119 16.41 8.11 -9.01
C SER A 119 15.62 8.34 -10.28
N HIS A 120 14.43 8.94 -10.18
CA HIS A 120 13.52 9.16 -11.33
C HIS A 120 13.29 7.89 -12.17
N ASP A 121 12.98 6.79 -11.51
CA ASP A 121 12.75 5.46 -12.13
C ASP A 121 13.97 4.90 -12.88
N GLN A 122 15.16 5.49 -12.73
CA GLN A 122 16.41 5.02 -13.31
C GLN A 122 17.34 4.45 -12.24
N PRO A 123 18.07 3.38 -12.50
CA PRO A 123 19.02 2.84 -11.54
C PRO A 123 20.22 3.79 -11.34
N VAL A 124 20.62 3.94 -10.08
CA VAL A 124 21.83 4.65 -9.68
C VAL A 124 22.91 3.63 -9.34
N GLY A 125 23.91 3.51 -10.21
CA GLY A 125 24.99 2.56 -10.03
C GLY A 125 24.59 1.09 -10.31
N THR A 126 25.25 0.16 -9.61
CA THR A 126 25.02 -1.29 -9.75
C THR A 126 24.69 -1.87 -8.38
N PRO A 127 23.79 -2.89 -8.32
CA PRO A 127 23.06 -3.53 -9.41
C PRO A 127 21.87 -2.68 -9.90
N SER A 128 21.44 -2.86 -11.15
CA SER A 128 20.27 -2.21 -11.75
C SER A 128 18.97 -3.00 -11.60
N GLN A 129 19.08 -4.23 -11.08
CA GLN A 129 17.99 -5.18 -10.90
C GLN A 129 18.26 -6.01 -9.65
N THR A 130 17.22 -6.39 -8.90
CA THR A 130 17.34 -7.34 -7.78
C THR A 130 17.51 -8.77 -8.29
N ASP A 131 17.98 -9.68 -7.43
CA ASP A 131 18.09 -11.12 -7.76
C ASP A 131 16.74 -11.75 -8.14
N GLN A 132 15.64 -11.13 -7.74
CA GLN A 132 14.27 -11.58 -8.00
C GLN A 132 13.61 -10.82 -9.16
N GLY A 133 14.38 -10.05 -9.94
CA GLY A 133 13.91 -9.41 -11.16
C GLY A 133 13.18 -8.08 -11.00
N LEU A 134 13.21 -7.44 -9.81
CA LEU A 134 12.66 -6.11 -9.61
C LEU A 134 13.61 -5.05 -10.16
N THR A 135 13.08 -4.09 -10.92
CA THR A 135 13.81 -2.96 -11.50
C THR A 135 13.30 -1.62 -10.97
N CYS A 136 13.97 -0.53 -11.32
CA CYS A 136 13.52 0.81 -10.93
C CYS A 136 12.19 1.21 -11.59
N SER A 137 11.94 0.78 -12.83
CA SER A 137 10.72 1.07 -13.59
C SER A 137 9.49 0.27 -13.14
N ASP A 138 9.68 -0.76 -12.31
CA ASP A 138 8.58 -1.56 -11.73
C ASP A 138 7.84 -0.82 -10.58
N SER A 139 8.02 0.47 -10.41
CA SER A 139 7.16 1.30 -9.58
C SER A 139 5.86 1.53 -10.31
N GLY A 140 4.78 0.92 -9.84
CA GLY A 140 3.49 1.03 -10.50
C GLY A 140 3.07 2.48 -10.71
N LYS A 141 2.84 2.86 -11.94
CA LYS A 141 2.26 4.16 -12.34
C LYS A 141 0.85 4.39 -11.79
N HIS A 142 0.32 3.45 -11.02
CA HIS A 142 -1.04 3.45 -10.47
C HIS A 142 -1.13 3.64 -8.96
N GLY A 143 -0.03 3.88 -8.29
CA GLY A 143 0.02 4.17 -6.87
C GLY A 143 0.89 5.39 -6.63
N HIS A 144 0.50 6.53 -7.20
CA HIS A 144 1.09 7.80 -6.80
C HIS A 144 0.64 8.07 -5.36
N VAL A 145 1.45 7.61 -4.42
CA VAL A 145 1.45 8.23 -3.11
C VAL A 145 2.07 9.59 -3.40
N ASP A 146 1.25 10.65 -3.39
CA ASP A 146 1.70 12.03 -3.50
C ASP A 146 2.69 12.34 -2.38
N ALA A 147 3.92 11.91 -2.56
CA ALA A 147 5.07 12.51 -1.91
C ALA A 147 5.57 13.53 -2.94
N ASP A 148 5.43 14.80 -2.60
CA ASP A 148 5.77 15.95 -3.40
C ASP A 148 6.83 15.67 -4.47
N THR A 149 6.51 16.02 -5.72
CA THR A 149 7.32 15.80 -6.94
C THR A 149 8.58 16.65 -6.86
N ASP A 150 9.48 16.33 -5.93
CA ASP A 150 10.78 16.99 -5.86
C ASP A 150 11.84 16.15 -6.59
N SER A 151 12.63 16.82 -7.41
CA SER A 151 13.65 16.26 -8.30
C SER A 151 14.83 15.58 -7.61
N SER A 152 14.80 15.46 -6.28
CA SER A 152 15.84 14.87 -5.44
C SER A 152 15.47 13.52 -4.81
N LYS A 153 14.34 12.93 -5.24
CA LYS A 153 13.83 11.67 -4.68
C LYS A 153 14.75 10.50 -4.99
N THR A 154 15.25 9.88 -3.93
CA THR A 154 15.96 8.60 -4.01
C THR A 154 15.05 7.49 -3.49
N GLU A 155 15.01 6.35 -4.19
CA GLU A 155 14.30 5.16 -3.75
C GLU A 155 15.24 3.97 -3.63
N LEU A 156 15.17 3.28 -2.51
CA LEU A 156 15.79 1.96 -2.34
C LEU A 156 14.70 0.91 -2.50
N LYS A 157 14.96 -0.11 -3.31
CA LYS A 157 14.02 -1.21 -3.56
C LYS A 157 14.70 -2.56 -3.38
N THR A 158 13.96 -3.54 -2.85
CA THR A 158 14.39 -4.94 -2.75
C THR A 158 13.19 -5.88 -2.87
N GLY A 159 13.46 -7.13 -3.21
CA GLY A 159 12.46 -8.17 -3.40
C GLY A 159 12.15 -8.45 -4.86
N SER A 160 10.94 -8.97 -5.12
CA SER A 160 10.44 -9.31 -6.46
C SER A 160 9.40 -8.31 -6.92
N LYS A 161 8.95 -8.43 -8.19
CA LYS A 161 7.86 -7.61 -8.72
C LYS A 161 6.56 -7.73 -7.91
N GLN A 162 6.30 -8.90 -7.30
CA GLN A 162 5.10 -9.16 -6.50
C GLN A 162 5.28 -8.81 -5.01
N HIS A 163 6.48 -8.88 -4.49
CA HIS A 163 6.78 -8.66 -3.07
C HIS A 163 7.91 -7.64 -2.94
N GLN A 164 7.54 -6.38 -2.76
CA GLN A 164 8.48 -5.28 -2.75
C GLN A 164 8.59 -4.65 -1.35
N ARG A 165 9.79 -4.23 -1.02
CA ARG A 165 10.03 -3.25 0.04
C ARG A 165 10.72 -2.05 -0.58
N ILE A 166 10.17 -0.88 -0.30
CA ILE A 166 10.60 0.38 -0.89
C ILE A 166 10.83 1.36 0.25
N VAL A 167 11.93 2.09 0.17
CA VAL A 167 12.21 3.25 1.02
C VAL A 167 12.37 4.45 0.10
N ALA A 168 11.45 5.39 0.18
CA ALA A 168 11.51 6.65 -0.56
C ALA A 168 12.11 7.72 0.34
N ILE A 169 13.16 8.39 -0.11
CA ILE A 169 13.95 9.36 0.67
C ILE A 169 13.93 10.69 -0.05
N ASN A 170 13.47 11.74 0.64
CA ASN A 170 13.41 13.10 0.12
C ASN A 170 14.07 14.06 1.11
N PRO A 171 14.89 15.01 0.66
CA PRO A 171 15.29 16.13 1.49
C PRO A 171 14.06 16.90 2.01
N ASP A 172 14.11 17.38 3.26
CA ASP A 172 13.06 18.18 3.87
C ASP A 172 13.71 19.30 4.70
N GLY A 173 13.92 20.45 4.07
CA GLY A 173 14.69 21.55 4.66
C GLY A 173 16.13 21.12 4.97
N SER A 174 16.51 21.15 6.27
CA SER A 174 17.84 20.69 6.73
C SER A 174 17.87 19.21 7.10
N GLY A 175 16.73 18.51 7.05
CA GLY A 175 16.59 17.11 7.41
C GLY A 175 16.10 16.24 6.27
N THR A 176 15.44 15.15 6.61
CA THR A 176 14.96 14.15 5.65
C THR A 176 13.55 13.73 6.00
N LYS A 177 12.68 13.69 4.99
CA LYS A 177 11.40 12.99 5.01
C LYS A 177 11.55 11.69 4.24
N PHE A 178 11.11 10.59 4.82
CA PHE A 178 11.20 9.29 4.16
C PHE A 178 9.95 8.45 4.39
N GLY A 179 9.67 7.57 3.43
CA GLY A 179 8.56 6.64 3.46
C GLY A 179 9.03 5.21 3.45
N LEU A 180 8.44 4.36 4.29
CA LEU A 180 8.65 2.91 4.30
C LEU A 180 7.42 2.27 3.68
N VAL A 181 7.60 1.42 2.67
CA VAL A 181 6.52 0.74 1.97
C VAL A 181 6.79 -0.75 1.87
N GLN A 182 5.78 -1.56 2.20
CA GLN A 182 5.67 -2.95 1.81
C GLN A 182 4.52 -3.07 0.82
N LEU A 183 4.80 -3.69 -0.32
CA LEU A 183 3.83 -3.95 -1.36
C LEU A 183 3.81 -5.44 -1.67
N ASP A 184 2.64 -6.08 -1.49
CA ASP A 184 2.39 -7.45 -1.89
C ASP A 184 1.30 -7.44 -2.96
N LEU A 185 1.66 -7.78 -4.20
CA LEU A 185 0.79 -7.86 -5.36
C LEU A 185 0.30 -9.29 -5.57
N PRO A 186 -0.91 -9.49 -6.05
CA PRO A 186 -1.40 -10.82 -6.41
C PRO A 186 -0.58 -11.43 -7.55
N GLY A 187 -0.41 -12.75 -7.51
CA GLY A 187 0.24 -13.48 -8.59
C GLY A 187 -0.49 -13.25 -9.93
N GLY A 188 0.24 -12.88 -10.97
CA GLY A 188 -0.30 -12.58 -12.30
C GLY A 188 -0.48 -11.11 -12.62
N LEU A 189 -0.31 -10.20 -11.66
CA LEU A 189 -0.13 -8.78 -11.92
C LEU A 189 1.37 -8.45 -11.81
N SER A 190 2.06 -8.51 -12.94
CA SER A 190 3.32 -7.80 -13.09
C SER A 190 2.98 -6.37 -13.52
N VAL A 191 3.56 -5.39 -12.87
CA VAL A 191 3.45 -4.00 -13.32
C VAL A 191 4.48 -3.83 -14.44
N ASP A 192 4.21 -4.48 -15.59
CA ASP A 192 5.05 -4.34 -16.76
C ASP A 192 4.71 -3.02 -17.45
N ALA A 193 5.68 -2.13 -17.51
CA ALA A 193 5.60 -0.83 -18.19
C ALA A 193 5.72 -0.96 -19.72
N SER A 194 5.36 -2.11 -20.30
CA SER A 194 5.50 -2.38 -21.73
C SER A 194 4.18 -2.78 -22.36
N ASP A 195 3.24 -1.85 -22.48
CA ASP A 195 2.30 -1.87 -23.60
C ASP A 195 1.73 -0.47 -23.88
N SER A 196 2.52 0.33 -24.57
CA SER A 196 2.04 1.52 -25.27
C SER A 196 2.76 1.64 -26.62
N ARG A 197 2.53 0.62 -27.46
CA ARG A 197 2.73 0.70 -28.91
C ARG A 197 1.56 0.02 -29.60
N GLN A 198 0.51 0.76 -29.82
CA GLN A 198 -0.31 0.69 -31.05
C GLN A 198 -0.97 2.05 -31.24
#